data_be6b1a0fde4f245447e3aba76ec82bc3
#
_entry.id   be6b1a0fde4f245447e3aba76ec82bc3
#
_cell.length_a   1.000
_cell.length_b   1.000
_cell.length_c   1.000
_cell.angle_alpha   90.00
_cell.angle_beta   90.00
_cell.angle_gamma   90.00
#
_symmetry.space_group_name_H-M   'P 1'
#
loop_
_entity.id
_entity.type
_entity.pdbx_description
1 polymer ?
#
loop_
_entity_poly.entity_id
_entity_poly.type
_entity_poly.pdbx_seq_one_letter_code
_entity_poly.pdbx_strand_id
1 'polypeptide(L)'
;MSKNKLKIITLGGGTGNSLVLSALKNLNCDLSTIVNVTDNGGSSGRLRKKLGVLPPGDIRQCLIALSDANDEIKKLFNSRFEKGNLKSHAFGNIFIASLEKAYGNIEKAIKIASRSLNTRGDTIPITLNKANLYLKTKNEIIHGEHKIYNIAISKLKKFRLYLKPKANINPRVKKTIKNANFIIFSPGNLYCSIIPILLIEE
;
A
#
# COMPACT_ATOMS: atom_id res chain seq x y z
N MET A 1 -28.11 22.19 -8.87
CA MET A 1 -28.00 20.70 -8.77
C MET A 1 -26.55 20.34 -8.59
N SER A 2 -26.14 19.87 -7.42
CA SER A 2 -24.79 19.38 -7.18
C SER A 2 -24.60 18.14 -8.05
N LYS A 3 -23.79 18.23 -9.13
CA LYS A 3 -23.39 17.04 -9.90
C LYS A 3 -22.65 16.12 -8.94
N ASN A 4 -23.19 14.93 -8.69
CA ASN A 4 -22.48 13.90 -7.91
C ASN A 4 -21.10 13.69 -8.55
N LYS A 5 -20.03 13.95 -7.78
CA LYS A 5 -18.68 13.70 -8.25
C LYS A 5 -18.49 12.23 -8.57
N LEU A 6 -17.79 11.92 -9.65
CA LEU A 6 -17.40 10.55 -9.98
C LEU A 6 -16.52 9.98 -8.88
N LYS A 7 -16.84 8.79 -8.42
CA LYS A 7 -16.06 8.04 -7.42
C LYS A 7 -15.12 7.07 -8.13
N ILE A 8 -13.84 7.37 -8.09
CA ILE A 8 -12.80 6.59 -8.75
C ILE A 8 -11.95 5.90 -7.68
N ILE A 9 -11.74 4.62 -7.85
CA ILE A 9 -10.86 3.82 -6.99
C ILE A 9 -9.69 3.32 -7.81
N THR A 10 -8.48 3.43 -7.25
CA THR A 10 -7.31 2.71 -7.77
C THR A 10 -6.95 1.55 -6.84
N LEU A 11 -6.47 0.45 -7.40
CA LEU A 11 -6.01 -0.75 -6.69
C LEU A 11 -4.57 -1.04 -7.08
N GLY A 12 -3.69 -1.22 -6.10
CA GLY A 12 -2.30 -1.55 -6.41
C GLY A 12 -1.35 -1.48 -5.23
N GLY A 13 -0.06 -1.57 -5.53
CA GLY A 13 1.03 -1.33 -4.58
C GLY A 13 1.37 0.17 -4.47
N GLY A 14 2.65 0.48 -4.39
CA GLY A 14 3.16 1.86 -4.25
C GLY A 14 3.45 2.55 -5.57
N THR A 15 4.50 2.10 -6.29
CA THR A 15 5.10 2.87 -7.39
C THR A 15 4.17 3.08 -8.57
N GLY A 16 3.59 2.02 -9.13
CA GLY A 16 2.67 2.16 -10.28
C GLY A 16 1.37 2.88 -9.89
N ASN A 17 0.87 2.60 -8.70
CA ASN A 17 -0.33 3.23 -8.18
C ASN A 17 -0.12 4.74 -7.94
N SER A 18 1.03 5.16 -7.43
CA SER A 18 1.36 6.58 -7.24
C SER A 18 1.38 7.37 -8.54
N LEU A 19 1.80 6.77 -9.67
CA LEU A 19 1.75 7.41 -10.98
C LEU A 19 0.30 7.68 -11.43
N VAL A 20 -0.57 6.67 -11.31
CA VAL A 20 -1.99 6.81 -11.63
C VAL A 20 -2.66 7.85 -10.75
N LEU A 21 -2.40 7.83 -9.43
CA LEU A 21 -2.93 8.80 -8.49
C LEU A 21 -2.49 10.23 -8.81
N SER A 22 -1.22 10.44 -9.15
CA SER A 22 -0.71 11.75 -9.55
C SER A 22 -1.39 12.31 -10.79
N ALA A 23 -1.75 11.45 -11.75
CA ALA A 23 -2.50 11.84 -12.93
C ALA A 23 -3.96 12.19 -12.64
N LEU A 24 -4.59 11.43 -11.73
CA LEU A 24 -6.02 11.56 -11.43
C LEU A 24 -6.34 12.64 -10.39
N LYS A 25 -5.42 12.99 -9.50
CA LYS A 25 -5.70 13.84 -8.33
C LYS A 25 -6.23 15.24 -8.66
N ASN A 26 -5.96 15.73 -9.87
CA ASN A 26 -6.42 17.05 -10.33
C ASN A 26 -7.78 17.00 -11.04
N LEU A 27 -8.35 15.81 -11.24
CA LEU A 27 -9.68 15.66 -11.80
C LEU A 27 -10.74 16.00 -10.73
N ASN A 28 -11.88 16.50 -11.19
CA ASN A 28 -13.03 16.77 -10.31
C ASN A 28 -13.76 15.47 -9.95
N CYS A 29 -13.13 14.62 -9.12
CA CYS A 29 -13.65 13.34 -8.70
C CYS A 29 -13.38 13.09 -7.21
N ASP A 30 -14.13 12.15 -6.62
CA ASP A 30 -13.84 11.58 -5.30
C ASP A 30 -12.88 10.40 -5.50
N LEU A 31 -11.60 10.63 -5.23
CA LEU A 31 -10.53 9.67 -5.48
C LEU A 31 -10.18 8.89 -4.20
N SER A 32 -10.16 7.58 -4.31
CA SER A 32 -9.69 6.68 -3.25
C SER A 32 -8.70 5.68 -3.81
N THR A 33 -7.75 5.25 -2.99
CA THR A 33 -6.82 4.18 -3.37
C THR A 33 -6.85 3.05 -2.35
N ILE A 34 -6.95 1.82 -2.84
CA ILE A 34 -6.84 0.60 -2.03
C ILE A 34 -5.44 0.04 -2.23
N VAL A 35 -4.69 -0.01 -1.13
CA VAL A 35 -3.25 -0.28 -1.15
C VAL A 35 -2.94 -1.67 -0.61
N ASN A 36 -2.10 -2.40 -1.34
CA ASN A 36 -1.51 -3.64 -0.85
C ASN A 36 -0.65 -3.38 0.40
N VAL A 37 -0.77 -4.25 1.39
CA VAL A 37 -0.01 -4.19 2.65
C VAL A 37 0.68 -5.52 2.98
N THR A 38 1.12 -6.25 1.94
CA THR A 38 1.85 -7.51 2.12
C THR A 38 3.36 -7.37 1.95
N ASP A 39 3.87 -6.17 1.59
CA ASP A 39 5.29 -5.91 1.37
C ASP A 39 6.12 -6.26 2.64
N ASN A 40 7.18 -7.01 2.41
CA ASN A 40 8.16 -7.37 3.43
C ASN A 40 9.60 -7.02 3.04
N GLY A 41 9.79 -6.21 2.02
CA GLY A 41 11.09 -5.78 1.52
C GLY A 41 11.59 -4.47 2.14
N GLY A 42 12.87 -4.21 1.96
CA GLY A 42 13.52 -2.93 2.24
C GLY A 42 13.20 -2.31 3.61
N SER A 43 12.87 -1.05 3.60
CA SER A 43 12.49 -0.27 4.79
C SER A 43 11.20 -0.76 5.43
N SER A 44 10.17 -1.04 4.62
CA SER A 44 8.85 -1.51 5.07
C SER A 44 8.96 -2.82 5.83
N GLY A 45 9.67 -3.79 5.27
CA GLY A 45 9.85 -5.11 5.89
C GLY A 45 10.61 -5.06 7.22
N ARG A 46 11.63 -4.19 7.31
CA ARG A 46 12.37 -4.00 8.57
C ARG A 46 11.51 -3.38 9.67
N LEU A 47 10.74 -2.34 9.33
CA LEU A 47 9.82 -1.70 10.29
C LEU A 47 8.72 -2.67 10.74
N ARG A 48 8.13 -3.40 9.78
CA ARG A 48 7.16 -4.45 10.05
C ARG A 48 7.69 -5.50 11.04
N LYS A 49 8.91 -5.99 10.80
CA LYS A 49 9.55 -7.02 11.66
C LYS A 49 9.90 -6.48 13.04
N LYS A 50 10.48 -5.27 13.12
CA LYS A 50 10.97 -4.70 14.39
C LYS A 50 9.87 -4.09 15.26
N LEU A 51 8.89 -3.42 14.64
CA LEU A 51 7.86 -2.66 15.35
C LEU A 51 6.50 -3.37 15.36
N GLY A 52 6.32 -4.43 14.57
CA GLY A 52 5.05 -5.12 14.46
C GLY A 52 3.95 -4.25 13.82
N VAL A 53 4.30 -3.34 12.94
CA VAL A 53 3.38 -2.47 12.20
C VAL A 53 3.06 -3.05 10.82
N LEU A 54 2.03 -2.52 10.14
CA LEU A 54 1.81 -2.78 8.72
C LEU A 54 2.91 -2.11 7.87
N PRO A 55 3.24 -2.67 6.68
CA PRO A 55 4.30 -2.11 5.84
C PRO A 55 3.91 -0.73 5.31
N PRO A 56 4.61 0.35 5.68
CA PRO A 56 4.19 1.71 5.36
C PRO A 56 4.61 2.19 3.96
N GLY A 57 5.44 1.43 3.23
CA GLY A 57 6.09 1.91 2.01
C GLY A 57 5.13 2.32 0.91
N ASP A 58 4.20 1.43 0.55
CA ASP A 58 3.21 1.66 -0.49
C ASP A 58 2.19 2.72 -0.07
N ILE A 59 1.77 2.68 1.20
CA ILE A 59 0.91 3.71 1.81
C ILE A 59 1.55 5.09 1.67
N ARG A 60 2.84 5.22 2.04
CA ARG A 60 3.58 6.48 1.92
C ARG A 60 3.61 7.00 0.48
N GLN A 61 3.89 6.12 -0.49
CA GLN A 61 3.96 6.52 -1.91
C GLN A 61 2.60 7.04 -2.39
N CYS A 62 1.51 6.38 -2.05
CA CYS A 62 0.16 6.83 -2.39
C CYS A 62 -0.19 8.17 -1.72
N LEU A 63 0.14 8.34 -0.43
CA LEU A 63 -0.09 9.60 0.28
C LEU A 63 0.67 10.76 -0.36
N ILE A 64 1.94 10.56 -0.75
CA ILE A 64 2.73 11.60 -1.41
C ILE A 64 2.15 11.92 -2.79
N ALA A 65 1.71 10.92 -3.56
CA ALA A 65 1.11 11.13 -4.87
C ALA A 65 -0.18 11.98 -4.79
N LEU A 66 -0.99 11.75 -3.75
CA LEU A 66 -2.21 12.51 -3.47
C LEU A 66 -1.95 13.87 -2.81
N SER A 67 -0.73 14.14 -2.37
CA SER A 67 -0.40 15.32 -1.56
C SER A 67 -0.43 16.63 -2.36
N ASP A 68 -1.01 17.66 -1.74
CA ASP A 68 -0.90 19.07 -2.13
C ASP A 68 0.08 19.86 -1.24
N ALA A 69 0.79 19.20 -0.33
CA ALA A 69 1.86 19.84 0.41
C ALA A 69 2.94 20.41 -0.54
N ASN A 70 3.71 21.35 -0.05
CA ASN A 70 4.85 21.89 -0.79
C ASN A 70 5.89 20.81 -1.10
N ASP A 71 6.80 21.11 -2.04
CA ASP A 71 7.78 20.13 -2.51
C ASP A 71 8.81 19.78 -1.44
N GLU A 72 9.08 20.68 -0.48
CA GLU A 72 9.99 20.44 0.64
C GLU A 72 9.45 19.33 1.55
N ILE A 73 8.17 19.38 1.89
CA ILE A 73 7.51 18.32 2.69
C ILE A 73 7.46 17.00 1.92
N LYS A 74 7.13 17.02 0.63
CA LYS A 74 7.16 15.81 -0.19
C LYS A 74 8.56 15.21 -0.28
N LYS A 75 9.58 16.07 -0.45
CA LYS A 75 10.99 15.67 -0.47
C LYS A 75 11.41 15.07 0.89
N LEU A 76 11.01 15.68 2.00
CA LEU A 76 11.25 15.14 3.34
C LEU A 76 10.65 13.74 3.50
N PHE A 77 9.38 13.56 3.14
CA PHE A 77 8.73 12.25 3.25
C PHE A 77 9.36 11.16 2.37
N ASN A 78 10.00 11.55 1.27
CA ASN A 78 10.74 10.65 0.39
C ASN A 78 12.19 10.44 0.80
N SER A 79 12.76 11.36 1.59
CA SER A 79 14.16 11.30 1.99
C SER A 79 14.50 9.99 2.70
N ARG A 80 15.71 9.50 2.47
CA ARG A 80 16.22 8.29 3.12
C ARG A 80 17.45 8.60 3.94
N PHE A 81 17.52 8.00 5.10
CA PHE A 81 18.72 8.08 5.93
C PHE A 81 19.88 7.33 5.29
N GLU A 82 21.02 7.96 5.19
CA GLU A 82 22.20 7.40 4.53
C GLU A 82 23.08 6.60 5.48
N LYS A 83 23.07 6.92 6.77
CA LYS A 83 23.97 6.35 7.79
C LYS A 83 23.23 5.94 9.07
N GLY A 84 23.94 5.25 9.95
CA GLY A 84 23.47 4.84 11.26
C GLY A 84 22.37 3.78 11.25
N ASN A 85 21.70 3.60 12.38
CA ASN A 85 20.67 2.57 12.58
C ASN A 85 19.42 2.75 11.70
N LEU A 86 19.22 3.95 11.17
CA LEU A 86 18.11 4.27 10.28
C LEU A 86 18.47 4.16 8.80
N LYS A 87 19.70 3.74 8.47
CA LYS A 87 20.16 3.63 7.07
C LYS A 87 19.12 2.96 6.17
N SER A 88 18.88 3.60 5.02
CA SER A 88 17.91 3.20 3.98
C SER A 88 16.43 3.21 4.42
N HIS A 89 16.09 3.62 5.63
CA HIS A 89 14.71 3.93 5.96
C HIS A 89 14.28 5.26 5.34
N ALA A 90 13.10 5.32 4.74
CA ALA A 90 12.50 6.59 4.36
C ALA A 90 11.90 7.27 5.59
N PHE A 91 12.07 8.60 5.71
CA PHE A 91 11.46 9.36 6.80
C PHE A 91 9.95 9.12 6.91
N GLY A 92 9.22 9.22 5.81
CA GLY A 92 7.77 9.00 5.81
C GLY A 92 7.36 7.58 6.22
N ASN A 93 8.21 6.56 5.96
CA ASN A 93 7.94 5.22 6.48
C ASN A 93 8.05 5.17 8.00
N ILE A 94 9.08 5.81 8.57
CA ILE A 94 9.25 5.90 10.02
C ILE A 94 8.09 6.69 10.62
N PHE A 95 7.71 7.81 10.03
CA PHE A 95 6.60 8.65 10.49
C PHE A 95 5.29 7.87 10.60
N ILE A 96 4.89 7.15 9.54
CA ILE A 96 3.65 6.35 9.53
C ILE A 96 3.75 5.21 10.56
N ALA A 97 4.89 4.51 10.61
CA ALA A 97 5.10 3.42 11.57
C ALA A 97 5.06 3.91 13.03
N SER A 98 5.62 5.09 13.32
CA SER A 98 5.57 5.71 14.65
C SER A 98 4.15 6.09 15.04
N LEU A 99 3.37 6.64 14.10
CA LEU A 99 1.95 6.94 14.33
C LEU A 99 1.15 5.66 14.61
N GLU A 100 1.37 4.60 13.82
CA GLU A 100 0.68 3.31 14.06
C GLU A 100 1.04 2.74 15.44
N LYS A 101 2.29 2.83 15.86
CA LYS A 101 2.73 2.40 17.21
C LYS A 101 2.09 3.23 18.31
N ALA A 102 2.06 4.55 18.14
CA ALA A 102 1.54 5.47 19.16
C ALA A 102 0.02 5.31 19.36
N TYR A 103 -0.71 5.06 18.28
CA TYR A 103 -2.17 5.00 18.32
C TYR A 103 -2.74 3.57 18.24
N GLY A 104 -1.91 2.55 18.01
CA GLY A 104 -2.36 1.16 17.85
C GLY A 104 -3.28 0.92 16.63
N ASN A 105 -3.35 1.88 15.69
CA ASN A 105 -4.31 1.87 14.60
C ASN A 105 -3.71 2.50 13.33
N ILE A 106 -3.53 1.70 12.29
CA ILE A 106 -2.98 2.14 11.01
C ILE A 106 -3.90 3.15 10.29
N GLU A 107 -5.22 3.01 10.37
CA GLU A 107 -6.14 3.95 9.71
C GLU A 107 -6.05 5.34 10.34
N LYS A 108 -5.90 5.40 11.67
CA LYS A 108 -5.64 6.66 12.38
C LYS A 108 -4.29 7.24 11.98
N ALA A 109 -3.25 6.41 11.84
CA ALA A 109 -1.94 6.82 11.36
C ALA A 109 -2.00 7.41 9.95
N ILE A 110 -2.68 6.72 9.03
CA ILE A 110 -2.90 7.21 7.65
C ILE A 110 -3.66 8.53 7.66
N LYS A 111 -4.72 8.65 8.45
CA LYS A 111 -5.52 9.89 8.55
C LYS A 111 -4.68 11.08 9.02
N ILE A 112 -3.80 10.88 10.00
CA ILE A 112 -2.90 11.94 10.48
C ILE A 112 -1.88 12.29 9.40
N ALA A 113 -1.25 11.29 8.76
CA ALA A 113 -0.30 11.50 7.68
C ALA A 113 -0.95 12.21 6.47
N SER A 114 -2.19 11.85 6.12
CA SER A 114 -2.98 12.52 5.07
C SER A 114 -3.18 14.01 5.37
N ARG A 115 -3.51 14.35 6.62
CA ARG A 115 -3.67 15.75 7.04
C ARG A 115 -2.35 16.51 6.95
N SER A 116 -1.24 15.91 7.43
CA SER A 116 0.09 16.52 7.37
C SER A 116 0.57 16.76 5.93
N LEU A 117 0.12 15.93 4.99
CA LEU A 117 0.44 16.02 3.57
C LEU A 117 -0.64 16.77 2.75
N ASN A 118 -1.73 17.21 3.37
CA ASN A 118 -2.87 17.83 2.69
C ASN A 118 -3.30 17.03 1.45
N THR A 119 -3.65 15.75 1.62
CA THR A 119 -3.94 14.87 0.49
C THR A 119 -5.32 15.12 -0.12
N ARG A 120 -5.41 15.03 -1.45
CA ARG A 120 -6.66 14.99 -2.21
C ARG A 120 -7.09 13.55 -2.43
N GLY A 121 -7.86 13.01 -1.52
CA GLY A 121 -8.38 11.65 -1.64
C GLY A 121 -7.98 10.75 -0.48
N ASP A 122 -8.48 9.55 -0.50
CA ASP A 122 -8.39 8.57 0.58
C ASP A 122 -7.39 7.45 0.25
N THR A 123 -6.52 7.12 1.21
CA THR A 123 -5.64 5.95 1.13
C THR A 123 -6.12 4.90 2.12
N ILE A 124 -6.50 3.73 1.63
CA ILE A 124 -7.15 2.68 2.41
C ILE A 124 -6.34 1.39 2.28
N PRO A 125 -5.80 0.83 3.37
CA PRO A 125 -5.16 -0.48 3.31
C PRO A 125 -6.20 -1.56 3.02
N ILE A 126 -5.87 -2.51 2.12
CA ILE A 126 -6.80 -3.58 1.74
C ILE A 126 -7.24 -4.42 2.93
N THR A 127 -6.37 -4.60 3.91
CA THR A 127 -6.62 -5.32 5.15
C THR A 127 -5.92 -4.64 6.33
N LEU A 128 -6.43 -4.84 7.52
CA LEU A 128 -5.80 -4.42 8.78
C LEU A 128 -5.00 -5.57 9.42
N ASN A 129 -5.05 -6.77 8.83
CA ASN A 129 -4.35 -7.94 9.31
C ASN A 129 -2.91 -8.00 8.77
N LYS A 130 -2.01 -8.53 9.59
CA LYS A 130 -0.60 -8.73 9.22
C LYS A 130 -0.43 -10.06 8.50
N ALA A 131 -0.71 -10.11 7.22
CA ALA A 131 -0.52 -11.29 6.39
C ALA A 131 0.77 -11.22 5.56
N ASN A 132 1.35 -12.36 5.23
CA ASN A 132 2.50 -12.49 4.35
C ASN A 132 2.10 -13.25 3.09
N LEU A 133 2.71 -12.88 1.96
CA LEU A 133 2.54 -13.57 0.70
C LEU A 133 3.44 -14.81 0.65
N TYR A 134 2.88 -15.93 0.22
CA TYR A 134 3.56 -17.20 -0.02
C TYR A 134 3.33 -17.66 -1.44
N LEU A 135 4.36 -18.22 -2.03
CA LEU A 135 4.30 -18.96 -3.30
C LEU A 135 4.63 -20.43 -3.02
N LYS A 136 3.70 -21.33 -3.31
CA LYS A 136 3.92 -22.78 -3.23
C LYS A 136 4.07 -23.33 -4.64
N THR A 137 5.18 -24.00 -4.89
CA THR A 137 5.45 -24.83 -6.07
C THR A 137 5.33 -26.32 -5.72
N LYS A 138 5.63 -27.20 -6.66
CA LYS A 138 5.72 -28.66 -6.39
C LYS A 138 6.81 -28.97 -5.37
N ASN A 139 7.93 -28.23 -5.41
CA ASN A 139 9.16 -28.61 -4.72
C ASN A 139 9.43 -27.74 -3.48
N GLU A 140 8.87 -26.52 -3.38
CA GLU A 140 9.21 -25.58 -2.31
C GLU A 140 8.08 -24.62 -1.98
N ILE A 141 8.20 -24.00 -0.81
CA ILE A 141 7.36 -22.86 -0.38
C ILE A 141 8.26 -21.66 -0.18
N ILE A 142 8.00 -20.61 -0.94
CA ILE A 142 8.75 -19.36 -0.88
C ILE A 142 7.92 -18.33 -0.10
N HIS A 143 8.57 -17.71 0.87
CA HIS A 143 7.94 -16.77 1.80
C HIS A 143 8.40 -15.35 1.53
N GLY A 144 7.44 -14.48 1.33
CA GLY A 144 7.60 -13.03 1.31
C GLY A 144 7.68 -12.45 -0.09
N GLU A 145 7.02 -11.32 -0.26
CA GLU A 145 6.89 -10.60 -1.51
C GLU A 145 8.24 -10.33 -2.18
N HIS A 146 9.22 -9.85 -1.41
CA HIS A 146 10.55 -9.52 -1.94
C HIS A 146 11.26 -10.73 -2.59
N LYS A 147 11.16 -11.93 -2.01
CA LYS A 147 11.71 -13.13 -2.61
C LYS A 147 10.93 -13.56 -3.84
N ILE A 148 9.61 -13.51 -3.76
CA ILE A 148 8.70 -13.90 -4.84
C ILE A 148 8.88 -12.98 -6.06
N TYR A 149 9.10 -11.69 -5.84
CA TYR A 149 9.36 -10.70 -6.90
C TYR A 149 10.55 -11.08 -7.81
N ASN A 150 11.59 -11.68 -7.23
CA ASN A 150 12.81 -12.07 -7.95
C ASN A 150 12.71 -13.41 -8.68
N ILE A 151 11.55 -14.08 -8.64
CA ILE A 151 11.33 -15.35 -9.30
C ILE A 151 10.67 -15.13 -10.65
N ALA A 152 11.16 -15.83 -11.67
CA ALA A 152 10.52 -15.87 -12.98
C ALA A 152 9.25 -16.76 -12.93
N ILE A 153 8.19 -16.28 -12.28
CA ILE A 153 6.94 -17.03 -12.07
C ILE A 153 6.33 -17.50 -13.40
N SER A 154 6.50 -16.72 -14.48
CA SER A 154 6.06 -17.11 -15.82
C SER A 154 6.65 -18.42 -16.34
N LYS A 155 7.79 -18.86 -15.77
CA LYS A 155 8.43 -20.13 -16.11
C LYS A 155 7.94 -21.31 -15.25
N LEU A 156 7.13 -21.05 -14.22
CA LEU A 156 6.59 -22.10 -13.36
C LEU A 156 5.38 -22.76 -14.01
N LYS A 157 5.41 -24.09 -14.16
CA LYS A 157 4.30 -24.86 -14.75
C LYS A 157 3.07 -24.92 -13.84
N LYS A 158 3.28 -25.06 -12.52
CA LYS A 158 2.21 -25.08 -11.49
C LYS A 158 2.69 -24.39 -10.23
N PHE A 159 1.90 -23.45 -9.75
CA PHE A 159 2.14 -22.75 -8.48
C PHE A 159 0.82 -22.28 -7.86
N ARG A 160 0.87 -21.95 -6.59
CA ARG A 160 -0.23 -21.32 -5.85
C ARG A 160 0.32 -20.16 -5.03
N LEU A 161 -0.30 -19.00 -5.16
CA LEU A 161 -0.12 -17.86 -4.27
C LEU A 161 -1.18 -17.89 -3.18
N TYR A 162 -0.81 -17.57 -1.96
CA TYR A 162 -1.72 -17.46 -0.83
C TYR A 162 -1.17 -16.55 0.25
N LEU A 163 -2.07 -16.06 1.11
CA LEU A 163 -1.71 -15.27 2.28
C LEU A 163 -1.71 -16.14 3.54
N LYS A 164 -0.74 -15.90 4.44
CA LYS A 164 -0.68 -16.54 5.75
C LYS A 164 -0.19 -15.52 6.81
N PRO A 165 -0.90 -15.38 7.96
CA PRO A 165 -2.24 -15.92 8.19
C PRO A 165 -3.25 -15.41 7.16
N LYS A 166 -4.45 -16.01 7.11
CA LYS A 166 -5.58 -15.46 6.34
C LYS A 166 -5.86 -14.03 6.81
N ALA A 167 -6.28 -13.20 5.89
CA ALA A 167 -6.56 -11.80 6.15
C ALA A 167 -7.94 -11.42 5.64
N ASN A 168 -8.71 -10.75 6.48
CA ASN A 168 -10.03 -10.26 6.14
C ASN A 168 -9.93 -8.88 5.48
N ILE A 169 -10.88 -8.60 4.62
CA ILE A 169 -10.97 -7.29 3.97
C ILE A 169 -11.26 -6.19 5.00
N ASN A 170 -10.61 -5.05 4.85
CA ASN A 170 -10.95 -3.87 5.62
C ASN A 170 -12.40 -3.44 5.31
N PRO A 171 -13.29 -3.28 6.32
CA PRO A 171 -14.69 -2.89 6.10
C PRO A 171 -14.88 -1.61 5.28
N ARG A 172 -13.92 -0.66 5.39
CA ARG A 172 -13.94 0.56 4.56
C ARG A 172 -13.78 0.25 3.08
N VAL A 173 -12.95 -0.74 2.73
CA VAL A 173 -12.75 -1.17 1.34
C VAL A 173 -14.05 -1.68 0.74
N LYS A 174 -14.79 -2.54 1.45
CA LYS A 174 -16.11 -3.04 0.98
C LYS A 174 -17.06 -1.88 0.67
N LYS A 175 -17.17 -0.91 1.59
CA LYS A 175 -18.03 0.27 1.41
C LYS A 175 -17.57 1.11 0.23
N THR A 176 -16.26 1.31 0.07
CA THR A 176 -15.69 2.14 -0.98
C THR A 176 -15.93 1.51 -2.35
N ILE A 177 -15.68 0.20 -2.50
CA ILE A 177 -15.91 -0.55 -3.76
C ILE A 177 -17.38 -0.51 -4.17
N LYS A 178 -18.32 -0.75 -3.23
CA LYS A 178 -19.77 -0.72 -3.52
C LYS A 178 -20.26 0.62 -4.06
N ASN A 179 -19.58 1.71 -3.71
CA ASN A 179 -19.98 3.06 -4.10
C ASN A 179 -19.17 3.61 -5.29
N ALA A 180 -18.25 2.83 -5.86
CA ALA A 180 -17.39 3.26 -6.94
C ALA A 180 -18.13 3.32 -8.28
N ASN A 181 -17.81 4.36 -9.08
CA ASN A 181 -18.19 4.41 -10.48
C ASN A 181 -17.13 3.73 -11.36
N PHE A 182 -15.85 3.85 -10.98
CA PHE A 182 -14.73 3.25 -11.71
C PHE A 182 -13.73 2.60 -10.75
N ILE A 183 -13.21 1.45 -11.16
CA ILE A 183 -12.14 0.74 -10.48
C ILE A 183 -10.99 0.58 -11.47
N ILE A 184 -9.81 1.09 -11.10
CA ILE A 184 -8.60 1.07 -11.92
C ILE A 184 -7.56 0.18 -11.25
N PHE A 185 -7.19 -0.91 -11.90
CA PHE A 185 -6.01 -1.68 -11.51
C PHE A 185 -4.77 -0.95 -12.00
N SER A 186 -3.99 -0.44 -11.05
CA SER A 186 -2.78 0.32 -11.36
C SER A 186 -1.67 -0.58 -11.88
N PRO A 187 -0.74 -0.06 -12.71
CA PRO A 187 0.44 -0.80 -13.12
C PRO A 187 1.23 -1.32 -11.93
N GLY A 188 1.80 -2.51 -12.06
CA GLY A 188 2.58 -3.14 -11.01
C GLY A 188 2.87 -4.60 -11.28
N ASN A 189 3.68 -5.23 -10.43
CA ASN A 189 3.91 -6.65 -10.53
C ASN A 189 2.61 -7.42 -10.22
N LEU A 190 2.13 -8.19 -11.19
CA LEU A 190 0.88 -8.94 -11.06
C LEU A 190 0.85 -9.80 -9.79
N TYR A 191 1.93 -10.54 -9.53
CA TYR A 191 1.99 -11.52 -8.46
C TYR A 191 2.26 -10.94 -7.07
N CYS A 192 2.90 -9.77 -7.02
CA CYS A 192 3.30 -9.14 -5.76
C CYS A 192 2.45 -7.92 -5.38
N SER A 193 1.85 -7.22 -6.37
CA SER A 193 1.11 -5.99 -6.10
C SER A 193 -0.41 -6.16 -6.29
N ILE A 194 -0.85 -6.95 -7.28
CA ILE A 194 -2.26 -7.07 -7.63
C ILE A 194 -2.90 -8.33 -7.03
N ILE A 195 -2.34 -9.51 -7.31
CA ILE A 195 -2.92 -10.77 -6.79
C ILE A 195 -3.06 -10.76 -5.27
N PRO A 196 -2.11 -10.25 -4.45
CA PRO A 196 -2.30 -10.20 -3.01
C PRO A 196 -3.55 -9.45 -2.54
N ILE A 197 -3.96 -8.41 -3.27
CA ILE A 197 -5.21 -7.69 -2.99
C ILE A 197 -6.42 -8.61 -3.22
N LEU A 198 -6.39 -9.43 -4.28
CA LEU A 198 -7.47 -10.34 -4.67
C LEU A 198 -7.52 -11.63 -3.81
N LEU A 199 -6.48 -11.90 -3.03
CA LEU A 199 -6.42 -13.03 -2.10
C LEU A 199 -6.99 -12.72 -0.70
N ILE A 200 -7.41 -11.49 -0.46
CA ILE A 200 -8.04 -11.09 0.81
C ILE A 200 -9.45 -11.66 0.85
N GLU A 201 -9.77 -12.31 1.96
CA GLU A 201 -11.10 -12.93 2.18
C GLU A 201 -12.15 -11.91 2.64
N GLU A 202 -13.41 -12.17 2.29
CA GLU A 202 -14.56 -11.38 2.76
C GLU A 202 -14.91 -11.67 4.21
#